data_cdf0cd83c909a6c547db93b45ca73cfd
#
_entry.id   cdf0cd83c909a6c547db93b45ca73cfd
#
_cell.length_a   1.000
_cell.length_b   1.000
_cell.length_c   1.000
_cell.angle_alpha   90.00
_cell.angle_beta   90.00
_cell.angle_gamma   90.00
#
_symmetry.space_group_name_H-M   'P 1'
#
loop_
_entity.id
_entity.type
_entity.pdbx_description
1 polymer ?
#
loop_
_entity_poly.entity_id
_entity_poly.type
_entity_poly.pdbx_seq_one_letter_code
_entity_poly.pdbx_strand_id
1 'polypeptide(L)'
;SRQIRCRWTIMGSSPEPVRSSCGIPVARWEAFQDPRQFDYIVVVGGLLHAGPQLDPQAVDYLRAAGAQGVGLVGVCTGSFVLSRAGLMRNRRCCVSWYHYRDYLEEFPDHQPVAEQLYVVDRDRITCAGGAGVADLAAFLIERHIGPQAAQKGLHVLQLQNARSGSDAQPHSGATSIGDDRVRRAILLMDQHVAQPLSVEAIAARLQLSTRQLERLFHETLTMSPALAYRQLRLRYARRLLETTKKSVTEIAVEAGFCDGAHFARQFRQFFGTAPRDIRAAERGNLHSDAAVDYPVLVQ
;
A
#
# COMPACT_ATOMS: atom_id res chain seq x y z
N SER A 1 23.47 20.97 -9.38
CA SER A 1 22.64 22.10 -8.94
C SER A 1 23.01 22.50 -7.52
N ARG A 2 22.96 23.81 -7.20
CA ARG A 2 23.34 24.33 -5.88
C ARG A 2 22.23 24.04 -4.87
N GLN A 3 22.55 23.31 -3.78
CA GLN A 3 21.63 23.06 -2.65
C GLN A 3 21.57 24.36 -1.80
N ILE A 4 20.44 25.07 -1.84
CA ILE A 4 20.35 26.40 -1.23
C ILE A 4 19.63 26.36 0.13
N ARG A 5 18.50 25.62 0.20
CA ARG A 5 17.62 25.58 1.39
C ARG A 5 17.50 24.20 2.01
N CYS A 6 17.92 23.18 1.31
CA CYS A 6 17.97 21.80 1.75
C CYS A 6 19.32 21.20 1.34
N ARG A 7 20.03 20.60 2.27
CA ARG A 7 21.22 19.80 1.99
C ARG A 7 20.84 18.34 2.05
N TRP A 8 21.34 17.54 1.12
CA TRP A 8 21.10 16.12 1.09
C TRP A 8 22.35 15.40 0.54
N THR A 9 22.52 14.17 0.96
CA THR A 9 23.57 13.27 0.48
C THR A 9 23.03 11.86 0.32
N ILE A 10 23.72 11.05 -0.47
CA ILE A 10 23.43 9.62 -0.64
C ILE A 10 24.46 8.83 0.16
N MET A 11 23.99 8.14 1.19
CA MET A 11 24.82 7.36 2.08
C MET A 11 24.62 5.86 1.88
N GLY A 12 25.65 5.09 2.19
CA GLY A 12 25.59 3.62 2.19
C GLY A 12 26.82 3.05 2.88
N SER A 13 26.75 1.80 3.30
CA SER A 13 27.86 1.06 3.93
C SER A 13 28.98 0.76 2.95
N SER A 14 28.63 0.28 1.76
CA SER A 14 29.58 -0.12 0.72
C SER A 14 29.85 1.01 -0.28
N PRO A 15 31.11 1.17 -0.78
CA PRO A 15 31.41 2.05 -1.90
C PRO A 15 30.83 1.55 -3.22
N GLU A 16 30.50 0.27 -3.32
CA GLU A 16 29.92 -0.33 -4.51
C GLU A 16 28.50 0.22 -4.79
N PRO A 17 28.21 0.56 -6.05
CA PRO A 17 26.87 1.05 -6.42
C PRO A 17 25.78 0.01 -6.16
N VAL A 18 24.68 0.46 -5.59
CA VAL A 18 23.46 -0.34 -5.44
C VAL A 18 22.64 -0.26 -6.73
N ARG A 19 22.19 -1.39 -7.27
CA ARG A 19 21.27 -1.40 -8.41
C ARG A 19 19.85 -1.03 -7.98
N SER A 20 19.30 -0.02 -8.63
CA SER A 20 17.87 0.30 -8.50
C SER A 20 16.99 -0.79 -9.14
N SER A 21 15.70 -0.77 -8.85
CA SER A 21 14.71 -1.70 -9.44
C SER A 21 14.64 -1.65 -10.98
N CYS A 22 15.01 -0.52 -11.59
CA CYS A 22 15.11 -0.38 -13.05
C CYS A 22 16.51 -0.65 -13.60
N GLY A 23 17.44 -1.16 -12.78
CA GLY A 23 18.79 -1.56 -13.20
C GLY A 23 19.85 -0.45 -13.20
N ILE A 24 19.46 0.80 -12.92
CA ILE A 24 20.41 1.92 -12.85
C ILE A 24 21.29 1.78 -11.62
N PRO A 25 22.64 1.85 -11.74
CA PRO A 25 23.54 1.85 -10.59
C PRO A 25 23.48 3.19 -9.87
N VAL A 26 23.27 3.17 -8.56
CA VAL A 26 23.26 4.35 -7.69
C VAL A 26 24.48 4.25 -6.76
N ALA A 27 25.45 5.12 -6.95
CA ALA A 27 26.62 5.21 -6.07
C ALA A 27 26.31 6.04 -4.83
N ARG A 28 26.83 5.64 -3.69
CA ARG A 28 26.86 6.53 -2.52
C ARG A 28 27.82 7.69 -2.79
N TRP A 29 27.49 8.84 -2.19
CA TRP A 29 28.41 9.97 -2.18
C TRP A 29 29.33 9.90 -0.95
N GLU A 30 28.78 9.39 0.16
CA GLU A 30 29.48 9.34 1.44
C GLU A 30 29.16 8.05 2.20
N ALA A 31 30.06 7.67 3.11
CA ALA A 31 29.75 6.66 4.12
C ALA A 31 28.74 7.21 5.14
N PHE A 32 28.19 6.34 5.99
CA PHE A 32 27.32 6.79 7.08
C PHE A 32 28.03 7.80 7.97
N GLN A 33 27.40 8.94 8.15
CA GLN A 33 27.86 10.04 9.01
C GLN A 33 27.10 10.03 10.35
N ASP A 34 27.50 10.92 11.28
CA ASP A 34 26.77 11.08 12.54
C ASP A 34 25.28 11.44 12.25
N PRO A 35 24.33 10.61 12.69
CA PRO A 35 22.90 10.85 12.40
C PRO A 35 22.39 12.22 12.86
N ARG A 36 22.98 12.79 13.92
CA ARG A 36 22.59 14.10 14.47
C ARG A 36 22.80 15.27 13.51
N GLN A 37 23.52 15.05 12.41
CA GLN A 37 23.71 16.07 11.37
C GLN A 37 22.51 16.21 10.44
N PHE A 38 21.53 15.30 10.55
CA PHE A 38 20.37 15.21 9.66
C PHE A 38 19.06 15.43 10.41
N ASP A 39 18.16 16.23 9.84
CA ASP A 39 16.79 16.35 10.31
C ASP A 39 15.98 15.09 9.95
N TYR A 40 16.29 14.51 8.79
CA TYR A 40 15.66 13.29 8.29
C TYR A 40 16.65 12.35 7.65
N ILE A 41 16.42 11.05 7.84
CA ILE A 41 17.08 9.98 7.09
C ILE A 41 15.98 9.28 6.28
N VAL A 42 16.13 9.33 4.95
CA VAL A 42 15.18 8.74 4.01
C VAL A 42 15.70 7.37 3.57
N VAL A 43 14.93 6.34 3.88
CA VAL A 43 15.18 4.96 3.48
C VAL A 43 14.40 4.68 2.22
N VAL A 44 15.10 4.57 1.09
CA VAL A 44 14.48 4.27 -0.21
C VAL A 44 14.49 2.76 -0.40
N GLY A 45 13.30 2.19 -0.54
CA GLY A 45 13.15 0.77 -0.84
C GLY A 45 13.35 0.45 -2.31
N GLY A 46 13.32 -0.84 -2.62
CA GLY A 46 13.48 -1.40 -3.96
C GLY A 46 12.53 -2.59 -4.19
N LEU A 47 12.99 -3.60 -4.93
CA LEU A 47 12.24 -4.83 -5.13
C LEU A 47 12.22 -5.65 -3.83
N LEU A 48 11.02 -6.01 -3.35
CA LEU A 48 10.85 -6.67 -2.06
C LEU A 48 11.51 -8.06 -2.02
N HIS A 49 11.40 -8.83 -3.11
CA HIS A 49 11.82 -10.23 -3.17
C HIS A 49 13.07 -10.48 -4.02
N ALA A 50 13.69 -9.45 -4.58
CA ALA A 50 14.80 -9.57 -5.53
C ALA A 50 16.03 -8.73 -5.17
N GLY A 51 16.17 -8.32 -3.92
CA GLY A 51 17.30 -7.51 -3.45
C GLY A 51 18.24 -8.26 -2.51
N PRO A 52 19.45 -7.73 -2.28
CA PRO A 52 20.35 -8.23 -1.24
C PRO A 52 19.66 -8.12 0.13
N GLN A 53 20.05 -9.01 1.04
CA GLN A 53 19.59 -8.94 2.43
C GLN A 53 19.96 -7.58 3.03
N LEU A 54 19.16 -7.14 4.00
CA LEU A 54 19.38 -5.88 4.68
C LEU A 54 20.78 -5.86 5.32
N ASP A 55 21.57 -4.86 4.95
CA ASP A 55 22.91 -4.68 5.49
C ASP A 55 22.86 -4.40 7.00
N PRO A 56 23.56 -5.20 7.84
CA PRO A 56 23.60 -5.00 9.29
C PRO A 56 24.08 -3.60 9.69
N GLN A 57 25.06 -3.03 8.99
CA GLN A 57 25.55 -1.68 9.28
C GLN A 57 24.48 -0.61 9.04
N ALA A 58 23.68 -0.77 7.98
CA ALA A 58 22.55 0.12 7.73
C ALA A 58 21.47 0.01 8.83
N VAL A 59 21.18 -1.22 9.31
CA VAL A 59 20.25 -1.43 10.43
C VAL A 59 20.73 -0.74 11.69
N ASP A 60 21.99 -0.93 12.06
CA ASP A 60 22.55 -0.34 13.27
C ASP A 60 22.59 1.19 13.16
N TYR A 61 22.92 1.72 11.99
CA TYR A 61 22.86 3.16 11.73
C TYR A 61 21.44 3.73 11.89
N LEU A 62 20.44 3.07 11.33
CA LEU A 62 19.03 3.49 11.46
C LEU A 62 18.54 3.42 12.90
N ARG A 63 18.93 2.39 13.66
CA ARG A 63 18.64 2.27 15.09
C ARG A 63 19.27 3.41 15.91
N ALA A 64 20.54 3.70 15.64
CA ALA A 64 21.24 4.82 16.28
C ALA A 64 20.58 6.16 15.97
N ALA A 65 20.18 6.39 14.71
CA ALA A 65 19.45 7.59 14.30
C ALA A 65 18.09 7.70 15.00
N GLY A 66 17.35 6.62 15.07
CA GLY A 66 16.06 6.58 15.75
C GLY A 66 16.17 6.84 17.26
N ALA A 67 17.21 6.30 17.92
CA ALA A 67 17.48 6.53 19.33
C ALA A 67 17.86 7.99 19.63
N GLN A 68 18.43 8.70 18.66
CA GLN A 68 18.82 10.11 18.75
C GLN A 68 17.69 11.08 18.36
N GLY A 69 16.49 10.56 18.04
CA GLY A 69 15.34 11.38 17.68
C GLY A 69 15.34 11.93 16.26
N VAL A 70 16.22 11.44 15.38
CA VAL A 70 16.23 11.82 13.97
C VAL A 70 14.98 11.29 13.29
N GLY A 71 14.33 12.11 12.45
CA GLY A 71 13.16 11.72 11.68
C GLY A 71 13.50 10.60 10.68
N LEU A 72 12.81 9.47 10.74
CA LEU A 72 13.03 8.36 9.78
C LEU A 72 11.89 8.31 8.78
N VAL A 73 12.25 8.33 7.51
CA VAL A 73 11.29 8.32 6.40
C VAL A 73 11.47 7.05 5.59
N GLY A 74 10.45 6.19 5.54
CA GLY A 74 10.42 5.00 4.70
C GLY A 74 9.65 5.26 3.41
N VAL A 75 10.31 5.14 2.27
CA VAL A 75 9.69 5.34 0.94
C VAL A 75 9.56 3.99 0.23
N CYS A 76 8.36 3.70 -0.28
CA CYS A 76 8.04 2.42 -0.93
C CYS A 76 8.33 1.25 0.04
N THR A 77 9.08 0.23 -0.38
CA THR A 77 9.50 -0.87 0.50
C THR A 77 10.54 -0.47 1.57
N GLY A 78 10.93 0.80 1.65
CA GLY A 78 11.69 1.35 2.77
C GLY A 78 10.95 1.23 4.11
N SER A 79 9.62 1.14 4.09
CA SER A 79 8.80 0.79 5.27
C SER A 79 9.14 -0.59 5.83
N PHE A 80 9.39 -1.59 4.98
CA PHE A 80 9.85 -2.93 5.39
C PHE A 80 11.23 -2.87 6.04
N VAL A 81 12.14 -2.08 5.49
CA VAL A 81 13.48 -1.87 6.06
C VAL A 81 13.38 -1.32 7.48
N LEU A 82 12.58 -0.28 7.70
CA LEU A 82 12.36 0.28 9.04
C LEU A 82 11.72 -0.73 9.98
N SER A 83 10.80 -1.55 9.49
CA SER A 83 10.13 -2.59 10.28
C SER A 83 11.08 -3.73 10.67
N ARG A 84 11.90 -4.21 9.74
CA ARG A 84 12.97 -5.19 10.01
C ARG A 84 13.98 -4.68 11.03
N ALA A 85 14.28 -3.38 11.01
CA ALA A 85 15.12 -2.74 12.01
C ALA A 85 14.45 -2.60 13.39
N GLY A 86 13.16 -2.96 13.53
CA GLY A 86 12.38 -2.85 14.78
C GLY A 86 11.91 -1.43 15.09
N LEU A 87 11.99 -0.50 14.14
CA LEU A 87 11.75 0.93 14.30
C LEU A 87 10.28 1.34 14.10
N MET A 88 9.41 0.39 13.71
CA MET A 88 7.99 0.62 13.45
C MET A 88 7.06 -0.04 14.48
N ARG A 89 7.58 -0.59 15.59
CA ARG A 89 6.76 -1.14 16.66
C ARG A 89 5.84 -0.08 17.26
N ASN A 90 4.54 -0.38 17.37
CA ASN A 90 3.50 0.53 17.88
C ASN A 90 3.44 1.87 17.11
N ARG A 91 3.76 1.83 15.82
CA ARG A 91 3.67 2.96 14.89
C ARG A 91 2.78 2.60 13.71
N ARG A 92 2.04 3.58 13.23
CA ARG A 92 1.31 3.45 11.97
C ARG A 92 2.31 3.44 10.82
N CYS A 93 2.19 2.47 9.93
CA CYS A 93 3.11 2.27 8.83
C CYS A 93 2.37 2.28 7.49
N CYS A 94 2.57 3.32 6.68
CA CYS A 94 2.06 3.30 5.31
C CYS A 94 2.85 2.30 4.47
N VAL A 95 2.13 1.42 3.81
CA VAL A 95 2.67 0.47 2.83
C VAL A 95 1.90 0.60 1.52
N SER A 96 2.50 0.21 0.40
CA SER A 96 1.74 0.10 -0.85
C SER A 96 0.63 -0.93 -0.70
N TRP A 97 -0.56 -0.64 -1.23
CA TRP A 97 -1.66 -1.60 -1.29
C TRP A 97 -1.22 -2.92 -1.95
N TYR A 98 -0.28 -2.87 -2.90
CA TYR A 98 0.28 -4.02 -3.59
C TYR A 98 1.05 -4.96 -2.65
N HIS A 99 1.77 -4.41 -1.65
CA HIS A 99 2.59 -5.15 -0.68
C HIS A 99 1.93 -5.29 0.70
N TYR A 100 0.64 -5.00 0.82
CA TYR A 100 -0.05 -5.05 2.11
C TYR A 100 -0.02 -6.45 2.74
N ARG A 101 -0.24 -7.49 1.93
CA ARG A 101 -0.22 -8.89 2.40
C ARG A 101 1.19 -9.34 2.74
N ASP A 102 2.17 -9.06 1.88
CA ASP A 102 3.57 -9.36 2.16
C ASP A 102 4.02 -8.75 3.50
N TYR A 103 3.55 -7.52 3.78
CA TYR A 103 3.87 -6.85 5.03
C TYR A 103 3.26 -7.52 6.26
N LEU A 104 1.99 -7.95 6.19
CA LEU A 104 1.33 -8.67 7.28
C LEU A 104 1.89 -10.08 7.51
N GLU A 105 2.32 -10.75 6.45
CA GLU A 105 2.97 -12.07 6.55
C GLU A 105 4.32 -11.96 7.29
N GLU A 106 5.09 -10.88 7.02
CA GLU A 106 6.38 -10.66 7.67
C GLU A 106 6.25 -10.03 9.07
N PHE A 107 5.23 -9.17 9.28
CA PHE A 107 5.01 -8.42 10.54
C PHE A 107 3.57 -8.56 11.02
N PRO A 108 3.14 -9.74 11.50
CA PRO A 108 1.74 -10.00 11.86
C PRO A 108 1.21 -9.13 13.00
N ASP A 109 2.09 -8.64 13.87
CA ASP A 109 1.73 -7.78 15.02
C ASP A 109 1.67 -6.30 14.67
N HIS A 110 2.01 -5.90 13.43
CA HIS A 110 1.97 -4.52 13.00
C HIS A 110 0.59 -4.13 12.44
N GLN A 111 0.34 -2.82 12.36
CA GLN A 111 -0.89 -2.26 11.79
C GLN A 111 -0.55 -1.41 10.55
N PRO A 112 -0.38 -2.05 9.38
CA PRO A 112 -0.11 -1.31 8.16
C PRO A 112 -1.34 -0.51 7.71
N VAL A 113 -1.07 0.63 7.06
CA VAL A 113 -2.05 1.52 6.44
C VAL A 113 -1.78 1.52 4.94
N ALA A 114 -2.67 0.97 4.14
CA ALA A 114 -2.51 0.94 2.68
C ALA A 114 -3.63 1.67 1.93
N GLU A 115 -4.55 2.31 2.65
CA GLU A 115 -5.59 3.17 2.11
C GLU A 115 -5.19 4.64 2.01
N GLN A 116 -3.96 5.00 2.37
CA GLN A 116 -3.44 6.37 2.39
C GLN A 116 -2.14 6.47 1.59
N LEU A 117 -1.83 7.65 1.03
CA LEU A 117 -0.60 7.88 0.26
C LEU A 117 0.65 7.87 1.14
N TYR A 118 0.58 8.50 2.30
CA TYR A 118 1.64 8.47 3.31
C TYR A 118 1.06 8.70 4.71
N VAL A 119 1.81 8.26 5.71
CA VAL A 119 1.48 8.40 7.14
C VAL A 119 2.62 9.09 7.85
N VAL A 120 2.26 10.10 8.66
CA VAL A 120 3.16 10.75 9.62
C VAL A 120 2.77 10.29 11.01
N ASP A 121 3.65 9.57 11.69
CA ASP A 121 3.48 9.12 13.08
C ASP A 121 4.68 9.57 13.89
N ARG A 122 4.56 10.77 14.48
CA ARG A 122 5.60 11.45 15.28
C ARG A 122 6.86 11.65 14.43
N ASP A 123 7.95 10.94 14.77
CA ASP A 123 9.27 10.94 14.12
C ASP A 123 9.44 9.86 13.06
N ARG A 124 8.35 9.15 12.71
CA ARG A 124 8.30 8.15 11.66
C ARG A 124 7.36 8.60 10.55
N ILE A 125 7.86 8.58 9.34
CA ILE A 125 7.08 8.92 8.15
C ILE A 125 7.21 7.77 7.17
N THR A 126 6.12 7.28 6.63
CA THR A 126 6.13 6.19 5.64
C THR A 126 5.22 6.51 4.48
N CYS A 127 5.63 6.15 3.28
CA CYS A 127 4.93 6.46 2.04
C CYS A 127 4.80 5.19 1.18
N ALA A 128 3.67 5.03 0.54
CA ALA A 128 3.39 3.92 -0.37
C ALA A 128 4.36 3.79 -1.56
N GLY A 129 5.05 4.88 -1.90
CA GLY A 129 5.94 4.92 -3.07
C GLY A 129 5.29 5.54 -4.30
N GLY A 130 5.87 5.30 -5.48
CA GLY A 130 5.38 5.86 -6.74
C GLY A 130 5.31 7.39 -6.71
N ALA A 131 4.27 7.96 -7.35
CA ALA A 131 4.06 9.41 -7.38
C ALA A 131 3.78 10.01 -5.99
N GLY A 132 3.35 9.22 -5.00
CA GLY A 132 3.14 9.66 -3.62
C GLY A 132 4.41 10.19 -2.93
N VAL A 133 5.59 9.86 -3.47
CA VAL A 133 6.87 10.41 -2.99
C VAL A 133 6.96 11.90 -3.25
N ALA A 134 6.43 12.39 -4.37
CA ALA A 134 6.40 13.82 -4.68
C ALA A 134 5.46 14.57 -3.71
N ASP A 135 4.33 13.97 -3.35
CA ASP A 135 3.39 14.53 -2.38
C ASP A 135 4.03 14.62 -0.98
N LEU A 136 4.71 13.54 -0.55
CA LEU A 136 5.45 13.54 0.70
C LEU A 136 6.59 14.57 0.71
N ALA A 137 7.34 14.68 -0.38
CA ALA A 137 8.41 15.68 -0.50
C ALA A 137 7.84 17.09 -0.43
N ALA A 138 6.72 17.37 -1.10
CA ALA A 138 6.02 18.66 -1.00
C ALA A 138 5.57 18.95 0.42
N PHE A 139 5.01 17.98 1.14
CA PHE A 139 4.64 18.11 2.56
C PHE A 139 5.85 18.51 3.44
N LEU A 140 6.99 17.83 3.27
CA LEU A 140 8.20 18.14 4.05
C LEU A 140 8.75 19.54 3.70
N ILE A 141 8.75 19.90 2.41
CA ILE A 141 9.19 21.24 1.97
C ILE A 141 8.25 22.33 2.53
N GLU A 142 6.94 22.10 2.46
CA GLU A 142 5.96 23.05 3.02
C GLU A 142 6.17 23.26 4.52
N ARG A 143 6.36 22.16 5.25
CA ARG A 143 6.55 22.18 6.71
C ARG A 143 7.79 22.96 7.13
N HIS A 144 8.90 22.91 6.39
CA HIS A 144 10.19 23.47 6.80
C HIS A 144 10.60 24.76 6.06
N ILE A 145 10.07 24.95 4.84
CA ILE A 145 10.48 26.07 3.97
C ILE A 145 9.27 26.96 3.63
N GLY A 146 8.09 26.33 3.47
CA GLY A 146 6.85 27.04 3.20
C GLY A 146 6.17 26.62 1.89
N PRO A 147 4.88 27.00 1.74
CA PRO A 147 4.01 26.50 0.67
C PRO A 147 4.48 26.92 -0.73
N GLN A 148 5.03 28.12 -0.89
CA GLN A 148 5.52 28.58 -2.20
C GLN A 148 6.69 27.72 -2.72
N ALA A 149 7.59 27.27 -1.83
CA ALA A 149 8.70 26.41 -2.21
C ALA A 149 8.21 25.02 -2.59
N ALA A 150 7.25 24.46 -1.86
CA ALA A 150 6.60 23.21 -2.16
C ALA A 150 5.91 23.25 -3.53
N GLN A 151 5.09 24.28 -3.77
CA GLN A 151 4.39 24.48 -5.03
C GLN A 151 5.35 24.60 -6.21
N LYS A 152 6.44 25.36 -6.05
CA LYS A 152 7.48 25.47 -7.09
C LYS A 152 8.11 24.11 -7.41
N GLY A 153 8.39 23.29 -6.39
CA GLY A 153 8.91 21.93 -6.59
C GLY A 153 7.96 21.05 -7.38
N LEU A 154 6.66 21.09 -7.07
CA LEU A 154 5.62 20.36 -7.80
C LEU A 154 5.52 20.83 -9.26
N HIS A 155 5.54 22.12 -9.52
CA HIS A 155 5.48 22.65 -10.88
C HIS A 155 6.69 22.23 -11.73
N VAL A 156 7.88 22.11 -11.14
CA VAL A 156 9.06 21.56 -11.85
C VAL A 156 8.82 20.09 -12.26
N LEU A 157 8.08 19.33 -11.44
CA LEU A 157 7.67 17.95 -11.73
C LEU A 157 6.42 17.87 -12.64
N GLN A 158 5.89 19.01 -13.13
CA GLN A 158 4.65 19.11 -13.89
C GLN A 158 3.41 18.63 -13.12
N LEU A 159 3.44 18.73 -11.79
CA LEU A 159 2.33 18.44 -10.90
C LEU A 159 1.66 19.76 -10.49
N GLN A 160 0.33 19.83 -10.58
CA GLN A 160 -0.42 21.05 -10.25
C GLN A 160 -0.47 21.30 -8.76
N ASN A 161 -0.82 20.27 -7.97
CA ASN A 161 -0.99 20.33 -6.53
C ASN A 161 -0.49 19.06 -5.87
N ALA A 162 -0.06 19.18 -4.59
CA ALA A 162 0.16 18.01 -3.74
C ALA A 162 -1.17 17.39 -3.34
N ARG A 163 -1.22 16.08 -3.30
CA ARG A 163 -2.30 15.33 -2.66
C ARG A 163 -2.05 15.24 -1.16
N SER A 164 -3.14 15.14 -0.39
CA SER A 164 -3.04 14.90 1.05
C SER A 164 -2.47 13.50 1.34
N GLY A 165 -1.73 13.35 2.43
CA GLY A 165 -1.30 12.03 2.90
C GLY A 165 -2.47 11.10 3.16
N SER A 166 -3.64 11.65 3.53
CA SER A 166 -4.87 10.90 3.75
C SER A 166 -5.61 10.50 2.47
N ASP A 167 -5.22 11.00 1.31
CA ASP A 167 -5.86 10.63 0.04
C ASP A 167 -5.60 9.16 -0.29
N ALA A 168 -6.54 8.54 -1.01
CA ALA A 168 -6.46 7.13 -1.34
C ALA A 168 -5.31 6.83 -2.31
N GLN A 169 -4.65 5.71 -2.07
CA GLN A 169 -3.72 5.16 -3.07
C GLN A 169 -4.48 4.79 -4.36
N PRO A 170 -3.90 5.04 -5.55
CA PRO A 170 -4.48 4.54 -6.78
C PRO A 170 -4.58 3.01 -6.75
N HIS A 171 -5.75 2.48 -7.09
CA HIS A 171 -6.00 1.04 -7.15
C HIS A 171 -6.81 0.74 -8.40
N SER A 172 -6.45 -0.29 -9.16
CA SER A 172 -7.05 -0.58 -10.46
C SER A 172 -8.57 -0.81 -10.40
N GLY A 173 -9.07 -1.39 -9.31
CA GLY A 173 -10.51 -1.61 -9.10
C GLY A 173 -11.29 -0.39 -8.61
N ALA A 174 -10.63 0.71 -8.27
CA ALA A 174 -11.26 1.90 -7.67
C ALA A 174 -10.98 3.21 -8.43
N THR A 175 -10.22 3.16 -9.53
CA THR A 175 -9.78 4.37 -10.26
C THR A 175 -10.93 5.19 -10.87
N SER A 176 -12.05 4.55 -11.19
CA SER A 176 -13.25 5.22 -11.73
C SER A 176 -14.17 5.80 -10.66
N ILE A 177 -13.88 5.58 -9.37
CA ILE A 177 -14.73 6.02 -8.27
C ILE A 177 -14.41 7.46 -7.90
N GLY A 178 -15.39 8.36 -8.02
CA GLY A 178 -15.21 9.80 -7.83
C GLY A 178 -14.92 10.23 -6.39
N ASP A 179 -15.48 9.53 -5.37
CA ASP A 179 -15.31 9.88 -3.95
C ASP A 179 -14.12 9.14 -3.32
N ASP A 180 -13.18 9.90 -2.77
CA ASP A 180 -11.96 9.38 -2.15
C ASP A 180 -12.24 8.50 -0.91
N ARG A 181 -13.27 8.82 -0.14
CA ARG A 181 -13.68 8.04 1.05
C ARG A 181 -14.20 6.68 0.64
N VAL A 182 -14.93 6.59 -0.47
CA VAL A 182 -15.42 5.33 -1.05
C VAL A 182 -14.24 4.52 -1.59
N ARG A 183 -13.28 5.15 -2.28
CA ARG A 183 -12.04 4.48 -2.71
C ARG A 183 -11.28 3.87 -1.55
N ARG A 184 -11.08 4.63 -0.46
CA ARG A 184 -10.40 4.15 0.75
C ARG A 184 -11.16 2.99 1.41
N ALA A 185 -12.50 3.06 1.45
CA ALA A 185 -13.32 1.97 1.97
C ALA A 185 -13.12 0.67 1.16
N ILE A 186 -13.11 0.78 -0.17
CA ILE A 186 -12.89 -0.37 -1.06
C ILE A 186 -11.49 -0.96 -0.87
N LEU A 187 -10.46 -0.12 -0.72
CA LEU A 187 -9.11 -0.59 -0.41
C LEU A 187 -9.07 -1.36 0.92
N LEU A 188 -9.73 -0.84 1.98
CA LEU A 188 -9.85 -1.54 3.25
C LEU A 188 -10.60 -2.89 3.10
N MET A 189 -11.65 -2.93 2.30
CA MET A 189 -12.39 -4.16 2.01
C MET A 189 -11.52 -5.20 1.29
N ASP A 190 -10.74 -4.78 0.30
CA ASP A 190 -9.84 -5.67 -0.46
C ASP A 190 -8.72 -6.24 0.41
N GLN A 191 -8.15 -5.44 1.28
CA GLN A 191 -7.12 -5.86 2.24
C GLN A 191 -7.62 -6.90 3.24
N HIS A 192 -8.90 -6.85 3.60
CA HIS A 192 -9.51 -7.71 4.61
C HIS A 192 -10.48 -8.75 4.02
N VAL A 193 -10.19 -9.25 2.81
CA VAL A 193 -11.07 -10.24 2.12
C VAL A 193 -11.21 -11.53 2.91
N ALA A 194 -10.09 -12.06 3.45
CA ALA A 194 -10.08 -13.32 4.18
C ALA A 194 -10.72 -13.22 5.58
N GLN A 195 -10.59 -12.08 6.22
CA GLN A 195 -11.18 -11.77 7.54
C GLN A 195 -11.97 -10.47 7.43
N PRO A 196 -13.20 -10.53 6.91
CA PRO A 196 -13.96 -9.33 6.59
C PRO A 196 -14.25 -8.46 7.80
N LEU A 197 -13.92 -7.17 7.68
CA LEU A 197 -14.32 -6.17 8.65
C LEU A 197 -15.84 -5.93 8.56
N SER A 198 -16.46 -5.59 9.70
CA SER A 198 -17.83 -5.09 9.66
C SER A 198 -17.90 -3.70 9.02
N VAL A 199 -19.07 -3.31 8.52
CA VAL A 199 -19.29 -1.97 7.90
C VAL A 199 -19.01 -0.86 8.92
N GLU A 200 -19.34 -1.09 10.19
CA GLU A 200 -19.06 -0.19 11.31
C GLU A 200 -17.56 -0.01 11.53
N ALA A 201 -16.78 -1.12 11.47
CA ALA A 201 -15.34 -1.09 11.64
C ALA A 201 -14.65 -0.35 10.47
N ILE A 202 -15.16 -0.49 9.25
CA ILE A 202 -14.68 0.26 8.08
C ILE A 202 -14.97 1.74 8.26
N ALA A 203 -16.21 2.10 8.62
CA ALA A 203 -16.62 3.48 8.86
C ALA A 203 -15.75 4.15 9.93
N ALA A 204 -15.55 3.47 11.06
CA ALA A 204 -14.72 3.96 12.17
C ALA A 204 -13.26 4.25 11.72
N ARG A 205 -12.64 3.34 10.95
CA ARG A 205 -11.28 3.54 10.41
C ARG A 205 -11.18 4.74 9.46
N LEU A 206 -12.27 5.07 8.77
CA LEU A 206 -12.37 6.22 7.88
C LEU A 206 -12.85 7.49 8.59
N GLN A 207 -13.07 7.43 9.91
CA GLN A 207 -13.61 8.53 10.72
C GLN A 207 -15.01 9.00 10.23
N LEU A 208 -15.82 8.04 9.79
CA LEU A 208 -17.19 8.24 9.34
C LEU A 208 -18.18 7.50 10.27
N SER A 209 -19.42 7.98 10.34
CA SER A 209 -20.50 7.14 10.84
C SER A 209 -20.93 6.10 9.79
N THR A 210 -21.50 4.98 10.22
CA THR A 210 -22.03 3.95 9.31
C THR A 210 -23.04 4.54 8.32
N ARG A 211 -23.92 5.43 8.79
CA ARG A 211 -24.91 6.12 7.94
C ARG A 211 -24.25 7.01 6.87
N GLN A 212 -23.16 7.70 7.20
CA GLN A 212 -22.39 8.47 6.22
C GLN A 212 -21.77 7.57 5.16
N LEU A 213 -21.16 6.46 5.58
CA LEU A 213 -20.55 5.50 4.66
C LEU A 213 -21.61 4.88 3.72
N GLU A 214 -22.76 4.47 4.25
CA GLU A 214 -23.87 3.94 3.44
C GLU A 214 -24.36 4.95 2.41
N ARG A 215 -24.57 6.21 2.82
CA ARG A 215 -24.97 7.29 1.90
C ARG A 215 -23.96 7.50 0.79
N LEU A 216 -22.65 7.58 1.12
CA LEU A 216 -21.60 7.76 0.15
C LEU A 216 -21.52 6.62 -0.87
N PHE A 217 -21.65 5.38 -0.42
CA PHE A 217 -21.69 4.22 -1.31
C PHE A 217 -22.92 4.26 -2.23
N HIS A 218 -24.06 4.64 -1.72
CA HIS A 218 -25.26 4.75 -2.53
C HIS A 218 -25.17 5.87 -3.58
N GLU A 219 -24.67 7.05 -3.17
CA GLU A 219 -24.47 8.20 -4.06
C GLU A 219 -23.43 7.92 -5.16
N THR A 220 -22.36 7.17 -4.82
CA THR A 220 -21.22 6.97 -5.73
C THR A 220 -21.34 5.70 -6.56
N LEU A 221 -21.86 4.61 -5.99
CA LEU A 221 -21.87 3.27 -6.60
C LEU A 221 -23.29 2.68 -6.76
N THR A 222 -24.32 3.37 -6.31
CA THR A 222 -25.73 2.92 -6.34
C THR A 222 -25.93 1.57 -5.61
N MET A 223 -25.10 1.27 -4.62
CA MET A 223 -25.17 0.04 -3.84
C MET A 223 -24.75 0.26 -2.38
N SER A 224 -25.07 -0.68 -1.50
CA SER A 224 -24.61 -0.63 -0.11
C SER A 224 -23.16 -1.07 0.05
N PRO A 225 -22.44 -0.62 1.11
CA PRO A 225 -21.09 -1.09 1.43
C PRO A 225 -21.00 -2.62 1.57
N ALA A 226 -22.00 -3.23 2.22
CA ALA A 226 -22.07 -4.67 2.41
C ALA A 226 -22.19 -5.44 1.07
N LEU A 227 -22.97 -4.90 0.12
CA LEU A 227 -23.09 -5.47 -1.21
C LEU A 227 -21.78 -5.34 -2.00
N ALA A 228 -21.18 -4.16 -2.00
CA ALA A 228 -19.89 -3.91 -2.65
C ALA A 228 -18.82 -4.86 -2.11
N TYR A 229 -18.73 -5.03 -0.79
CA TYR A 229 -17.77 -5.93 -0.16
C TYR A 229 -17.99 -7.39 -0.56
N ARG A 230 -19.25 -7.83 -0.59
CA ARG A 230 -19.59 -9.18 -1.05
C ARG A 230 -19.16 -9.42 -2.50
N GLN A 231 -19.43 -8.49 -3.39
CA GLN A 231 -19.02 -8.58 -4.78
C GLN A 231 -17.50 -8.65 -4.93
N LEU A 232 -16.75 -7.84 -4.17
CA LEU A 232 -15.30 -7.86 -4.14
C LEU A 232 -14.76 -9.23 -3.72
N ARG A 233 -15.30 -9.82 -2.65
CA ARG A 233 -14.94 -11.17 -2.18
C ARG A 233 -15.26 -12.26 -3.20
N LEU A 234 -16.38 -12.16 -3.91
CA LEU A 234 -16.75 -13.11 -4.98
C LEU A 234 -15.81 -13.00 -6.18
N ARG A 235 -15.40 -11.79 -6.58
CA ARG A 235 -14.41 -11.59 -7.64
C ARG A 235 -13.04 -12.12 -7.25
N TYR A 236 -12.62 -11.90 -6.02
CA TYR A 236 -11.40 -12.50 -5.48
C TYR A 236 -11.44 -14.04 -5.54
N ALA A 237 -12.54 -14.65 -5.08
CA ALA A 237 -12.73 -16.09 -5.15
C ALA A 237 -12.69 -16.63 -6.59
N ARG A 238 -13.29 -15.92 -7.56
CA ARG A 238 -13.24 -16.28 -8.97
C ARG A 238 -11.81 -16.31 -9.48
N ARG A 239 -11.02 -15.29 -9.20
CA ARG A 239 -9.59 -15.24 -9.56
C ARG A 239 -8.82 -16.44 -9.00
N LEU A 240 -9.05 -16.81 -7.71
CA LEU A 240 -8.42 -18.00 -7.13
C LEU A 240 -8.86 -19.30 -7.81
N LEU A 241 -10.10 -19.38 -8.23
CA LEU A 241 -10.59 -20.53 -9.04
C LEU A 241 -9.86 -20.62 -10.38
N GLU A 242 -9.57 -19.51 -11.02
CA GLU A 242 -8.90 -19.42 -12.32
C GLU A 242 -7.39 -19.63 -12.20
N THR A 243 -6.73 -19.12 -11.14
CA THR A 243 -5.26 -19.04 -11.06
C THR A 243 -4.60 -20.05 -10.11
N THR A 244 -5.35 -20.75 -9.26
CA THR A 244 -4.78 -21.68 -8.27
C THR A 244 -5.35 -23.08 -8.37
N LYS A 245 -4.68 -24.06 -7.74
CA LYS A 245 -5.16 -25.45 -7.62
C LYS A 245 -5.96 -25.69 -6.33
N LYS A 246 -6.24 -24.68 -5.52
CA LYS A 246 -6.99 -24.79 -4.25
C LYS A 246 -8.40 -25.33 -4.50
N SER A 247 -8.93 -26.09 -3.56
CA SER A 247 -10.32 -26.58 -3.62
C SER A 247 -11.32 -25.43 -3.50
N VAL A 248 -12.55 -25.64 -3.96
CA VAL A 248 -13.64 -24.66 -3.82
C VAL A 248 -13.89 -24.29 -2.36
N THR A 249 -13.74 -25.24 -1.44
CA THR A 249 -13.90 -25.02 0.00
C THR A 249 -12.80 -24.14 0.58
N GLU A 250 -11.55 -24.41 0.24
CA GLU A 250 -10.41 -23.57 0.66
C GLU A 250 -10.57 -22.13 0.14
N ILE A 251 -10.99 -21.99 -1.13
CA ILE A 251 -11.23 -20.68 -1.74
C ILE A 251 -12.39 -19.93 -1.06
N ALA A 252 -13.45 -20.62 -0.67
CA ALA A 252 -14.56 -20.03 0.05
C ALA A 252 -14.08 -19.44 1.40
N VAL A 253 -13.28 -20.19 2.16
CA VAL A 253 -12.69 -19.74 3.43
C VAL A 253 -11.75 -18.55 3.21
N GLU A 254 -10.86 -18.66 2.21
CA GLU A 254 -9.88 -17.60 1.89
C GLU A 254 -10.55 -16.31 1.37
N ALA A 255 -11.73 -16.42 0.76
CA ALA A 255 -12.58 -15.29 0.41
C ALA A 255 -13.51 -14.85 1.56
N GLY A 256 -13.28 -15.34 2.79
CA GLY A 256 -13.97 -14.93 4.00
C GLY A 256 -15.40 -15.46 4.14
N PHE A 257 -15.78 -16.52 3.44
CA PHE A 257 -17.08 -17.18 3.60
C PHE A 257 -16.98 -18.30 4.64
N CYS A 258 -17.86 -18.25 5.64
CA CYS A 258 -17.91 -19.28 6.70
C CYS A 258 -18.59 -20.58 6.24
N ASP A 259 -19.44 -20.52 5.20
CA ASP A 259 -20.24 -21.62 4.68
C ASP A 259 -20.06 -21.75 3.15
N GLY A 260 -19.58 -22.90 2.72
CA GLY A 260 -19.37 -23.22 1.30
C GLY A 260 -20.66 -23.29 0.48
N ALA A 261 -21.78 -23.70 1.08
CA ALA A 261 -23.07 -23.74 0.40
C ALA A 261 -23.62 -22.31 0.18
N HIS A 262 -23.46 -21.44 1.18
CA HIS A 262 -23.76 -20.01 1.07
C HIS A 262 -22.87 -19.34 0.02
N PHE A 263 -21.56 -19.63 0.03
CA PHE A 263 -20.63 -19.14 -1.00
C PHE A 263 -21.08 -19.56 -2.41
N ALA A 264 -21.35 -20.85 -2.63
CA ALA A 264 -21.74 -21.36 -3.95
C ALA A 264 -23.05 -20.72 -4.48
N ARG A 265 -24.03 -20.48 -3.59
CA ARG A 265 -25.28 -19.78 -3.96
C ARG A 265 -25.02 -18.33 -4.36
N GLN A 266 -24.26 -17.57 -3.54
CA GLN A 266 -23.91 -16.16 -3.82
C GLN A 266 -23.08 -16.04 -5.09
N PHE A 267 -22.14 -16.97 -5.29
CA PHE A 267 -21.28 -17.00 -6.47
C PHE A 267 -22.10 -17.23 -7.74
N ARG A 268 -23.00 -18.24 -7.73
CA ARG A 268 -23.90 -18.50 -8.86
C ARG A 268 -24.85 -17.33 -9.13
N GLN A 269 -25.39 -16.71 -8.08
CA GLN A 269 -26.25 -15.54 -8.22
C GLN A 269 -25.54 -14.37 -8.87
N PHE A 270 -24.25 -14.18 -8.57
CA PHE A 270 -23.48 -13.05 -9.06
C PHE A 270 -22.87 -13.28 -10.46
N PHE A 271 -22.36 -14.51 -10.73
CA PHE A 271 -21.69 -14.83 -11.99
C PHE A 271 -22.53 -15.67 -12.96
N GLY A 272 -23.73 -16.13 -12.58
CA GLY A 272 -24.56 -17.00 -13.41
C GLY A 272 -24.10 -18.45 -13.48
N THR A 273 -22.92 -18.80 -12.95
CA THR A 273 -22.31 -20.13 -13.02
C THR A 273 -21.81 -20.59 -11.65
N ALA A 274 -21.70 -21.90 -11.44
CA ALA A 274 -21.21 -22.39 -10.15
C ALA A 274 -19.67 -22.36 -10.09
N PRO A 275 -19.07 -22.23 -8.86
CA PRO A 275 -17.62 -22.21 -8.69
C PRO A 275 -16.91 -23.42 -9.29
N ARG A 276 -17.53 -24.62 -9.18
CA ARG A 276 -17.01 -25.88 -9.73
C ARG A 276 -16.94 -25.88 -11.26
N ASP A 277 -17.86 -25.19 -11.92
CA ASP A 277 -17.94 -25.17 -13.38
C ASP A 277 -16.80 -24.32 -13.96
N ILE A 278 -16.43 -23.20 -13.31
CA ILE A 278 -15.24 -22.40 -13.64
C ILE A 278 -13.99 -23.27 -13.50
N ARG A 279 -13.86 -24.01 -12.39
CA ARG A 279 -12.73 -24.91 -12.15
C ARG A 279 -12.63 -26.03 -13.19
N ALA A 280 -13.74 -26.53 -13.69
CA ALA A 280 -13.77 -27.58 -14.72
C ALA A 280 -13.33 -27.03 -16.10
N ALA A 281 -13.75 -25.80 -16.44
CA ALA A 281 -13.36 -25.13 -17.68
C ALA A 281 -11.84 -24.86 -17.73
N GLU A 282 -11.22 -24.42 -16.61
CA GLU A 282 -9.78 -24.19 -16.51
C GLU A 282 -8.95 -25.47 -16.64
N ARG A 283 -9.45 -26.61 -16.15
CA ARG A 283 -8.78 -27.90 -16.35
C ARG A 283 -8.74 -28.34 -17.82
N GLY A 284 -9.65 -27.83 -18.65
CA GLY A 284 -9.67 -28.04 -20.10
C GLY A 284 -8.77 -27.07 -20.89
N ASN A 285 -8.39 -25.94 -20.34
CA ASN A 285 -7.65 -24.84 -21.01
C ASN A 285 -6.26 -24.59 -20.40
N LEU A 286 -5.42 -25.62 -20.30
CA LEU A 286 -4.01 -25.48 -19.89
C LEU A 286 -3.17 -24.88 -21.02
N HIS A 287 -3.37 -23.62 -21.40
CA HIS A 287 -2.40 -22.79 -22.15
C HIS A 287 -3.01 -21.40 -22.38
N SER A 288 -2.77 -20.48 -21.46
CA SER A 288 -2.78 -19.03 -21.79
C SER A 288 -2.20 -18.26 -20.62
N ASP A 289 -1.11 -17.56 -20.85
CA ASP A 289 -0.55 -16.55 -19.94
C ASP A 289 -1.58 -15.45 -19.72
N ALA A 290 -2.20 -15.42 -18.56
CA ALA A 290 -3.14 -14.38 -18.16
C ALA A 290 -2.40 -13.27 -17.44
N ALA A 291 -2.34 -12.09 -18.04
CA ALA A 291 -2.01 -10.83 -17.36
C ALA A 291 -2.91 -10.64 -16.14
N VAL A 292 -2.32 -10.19 -15.03
CA VAL A 292 -3.03 -9.97 -13.76
C VAL A 292 -3.95 -8.75 -13.93
N ASP A 293 -5.20 -9.01 -14.26
CA ASP A 293 -6.23 -7.97 -14.35
C ASP A 293 -6.94 -7.84 -13.00
N TYR A 294 -6.88 -6.64 -12.40
CA TYR A 294 -7.55 -6.37 -11.12
C TYR A 294 -9.06 -6.15 -11.33
N PRO A 295 -9.92 -6.62 -10.43
CA PRO A 295 -11.36 -6.55 -10.61
C PRO A 295 -11.85 -5.10 -10.59
N VAL A 296 -12.39 -4.64 -11.71
CA VAL A 296 -13.09 -3.35 -11.81
C VAL A 296 -14.45 -3.46 -11.14
N LEU A 297 -14.77 -2.55 -10.20
CA LEU A 297 -16.05 -2.52 -9.48
C LEU A 297 -17.21 -1.94 -10.31
N VAL A 298 -16.91 -1.40 -11.50
CA VAL A 298 -17.91 -0.70 -12.32
C VAL A 298 -18.00 -1.36 -13.70
N GLN A 299 -19.10 -2.04 -13.95
CA GLN A 299 -19.87 -2.10 -15.19
C GLN A 299 -21.32 -2.10 -14.80
#